data_c0f157458af04899c27243ecd8bed8fa
#
_entry.id   c0f157458af04899c27243ecd8bed8fa
#
_cell.length_a   1.000
_cell.length_b   1.000
_cell.length_c   1.000
_cell.angle_alpha   90.00
_cell.angle_beta   90.00
_cell.angle_gamma   90.00
#
_symmetry.space_group_name_H-M   'P 1'
#
loop_
_entity.id
_entity.type
_entity.pdbx_description
1 polymer ?
#
loop_
_entity_poly.entity_id
_entity_poly.type
_entity_poly.pdbx_seq_one_letter_code
_entity_poly.pdbx_strand_id
1 'polypeptide(L)'
;MITGVGSIGSELARQIASHQPKHLIVFDIYENNAYDIQLELKKKYPEMKLDTIIGSVRDSRKMFQVFEKYRPEIVYHAAAHKHVPLMEDSPCEAIKNNALGTYKTAFAAMAHGCKKFVLISTDKAVNPTNIMGASKRLCEMVIQAFAAKVKEGKAYEVPQLFTHEMKDMITAPKVVEALKTAQTEFVAVRFGNVLGSNGSVIPIFKRQIEAGGPVTVTHPDIIRYFMTIPEAVSLVLLAGTYAKGGEIFVLDMGEPVKIDTMARNLIRLSGFTPDVDIKLIYTGLRAGEKLYEEKLMAEEGLKKTKNDLIHIGCPILFEIDEFLEQLDGFLEAAYKNKGDMKKRVQKVVSTYHPA
;
A
#
# COMPACT_ATOMS: atom_id res chain seq x y z
N MET A 1 -8.12 -7.45 -10.63
CA MET A 1 -8.65 -7.42 -9.24
C MET A 1 -8.00 -6.28 -8.48
N ILE A 2 -8.77 -5.59 -7.66
CA ILE A 2 -8.28 -4.53 -6.78
C ILE A 2 -8.60 -4.94 -5.35
N THR A 3 -7.62 -4.88 -4.45
CA THR A 3 -7.83 -5.09 -3.02
C THR A 3 -7.59 -3.79 -2.27
N GLY A 4 -8.55 -3.41 -1.42
CA GLY A 4 -8.54 -2.13 -0.71
C GLY A 4 -9.06 -0.98 -1.58
N VAL A 5 -10.34 -0.63 -1.43
CA VAL A 5 -11.00 0.45 -2.19
C VAL A 5 -11.18 1.73 -1.36
N GLY A 6 -10.13 2.11 -0.66
CA GLY A 6 -9.98 3.48 -0.16
C GLY A 6 -9.75 4.48 -1.30
N SER A 7 -9.18 5.66 -1.00
CA SER A 7 -8.98 6.73 -2.00
C SER A 7 -8.24 6.26 -3.27
N ILE A 8 -7.15 5.51 -3.13
CA ILE A 8 -6.37 5.01 -4.26
C ILE A 8 -7.08 3.86 -4.97
N GLY A 9 -7.58 2.88 -4.22
CA GLY A 9 -8.23 1.70 -4.83
C GLY A 9 -9.53 2.03 -5.55
N SER A 10 -10.31 3.00 -5.07
CA SER A 10 -11.51 3.47 -5.78
C SER A 10 -11.14 4.16 -7.10
N GLU A 11 -10.07 4.96 -7.11
CA GLU A 11 -9.60 5.59 -8.34
C GLU A 11 -8.99 4.58 -9.32
N LEU A 12 -8.26 3.57 -8.81
CA LEU A 12 -7.83 2.42 -9.63
C LEU A 12 -9.03 1.75 -10.30
N ALA A 13 -10.13 1.56 -9.55
CA ALA A 13 -11.35 0.95 -10.10
C ALA A 13 -11.98 1.82 -11.19
N ARG A 14 -12.02 3.16 -11.02
CA ARG A 14 -12.52 4.10 -12.03
C ARG A 14 -11.70 4.07 -13.32
N GLN A 15 -10.38 4.19 -13.19
CA GLN A 15 -9.49 4.23 -14.35
C GLN A 15 -9.44 2.87 -15.06
N ILE A 16 -9.36 1.76 -14.33
CA ILE A 16 -9.43 0.42 -14.95
C ILE A 16 -10.77 0.21 -15.65
N ALA A 17 -11.88 0.62 -15.05
CA ALA A 17 -13.21 0.50 -15.66
C ALA A 17 -13.32 1.27 -16.98
N SER A 18 -12.67 2.43 -17.11
CA SER A 18 -12.66 3.21 -18.37
C SER A 18 -11.95 2.48 -19.52
N HIS A 19 -11.09 1.51 -19.22
CA HIS A 19 -10.43 0.65 -20.22
C HIS A 19 -11.21 -0.65 -20.52
N GLN A 20 -12.46 -0.77 -20.04
CA GLN A 20 -13.38 -1.87 -20.34
C GLN A 20 -12.75 -3.26 -20.11
N PRO A 21 -12.31 -3.59 -18.88
CA PRO A 21 -11.73 -4.89 -18.58
C PRO A 21 -12.79 -5.97 -18.78
N LYS A 22 -12.36 -7.17 -19.19
CA LYS A 22 -13.26 -8.35 -19.31
C LYS A 22 -14.04 -8.62 -18.02
N HIS A 23 -13.40 -8.37 -16.86
CA HIS A 23 -14.01 -8.57 -15.55
C HIS A 23 -13.24 -7.74 -14.50
N LEU A 24 -13.91 -6.87 -13.78
CA LEU A 24 -13.35 -6.13 -12.65
C LEU A 24 -13.83 -6.76 -11.34
N ILE A 25 -12.89 -7.11 -10.47
CA ILE A 25 -13.17 -7.63 -9.12
C ILE A 25 -12.65 -6.61 -8.10
N VAL A 26 -13.53 -6.18 -7.22
CA VAL A 26 -13.26 -5.28 -6.10
C VAL A 26 -13.35 -6.09 -4.81
N PHE A 27 -12.34 -5.99 -3.95
CA PHE A 27 -12.26 -6.70 -2.67
C PHE A 27 -11.88 -5.73 -1.55
N ASP A 28 -12.71 -5.60 -0.54
CA ASP A 28 -12.43 -4.77 0.65
C ASP A 28 -13.06 -5.37 1.90
N ILE A 29 -12.53 -5.02 3.06
CA ILE A 29 -13.15 -5.33 4.35
C ILE A 29 -14.23 -4.30 4.71
N TYR A 30 -14.11 -3.05 4.23
CA TYR A 30 -15.03 -1.97 4.52
C TYR A 30 -16.12 -1.88 3.45
N GLU A 31 -17.31 -2.34 3.82
CA GLU A 31 -18.45 -2.49 2.88
C GLU A 31 -18.89 -1.16 2.26
N ASN A 32 -18.88 -0.04 3.02
CA ASN A 32 -19.42 1.22 2.50
C ASN A 32 -18.60 1.72 1.30
N ASN A 33 -17.28 1.76 1.40
CA ASN A 33 -16.43 2.15 0.26
C ASN A 33 -16.61 1.21 -0.94
N ALA A 34 -16.74 -0.10 -0.68
CA ALA A 34 -16.95 -1.09 -1.72
C ALA A 34 -18.30 -0.95 -2.39
N TYR A 35 -19.34 -0.61 -1.63
CA TYR A 35 -20.69 -0.36 -2.12
C TYR A 35 -20.77 0.94 -2.95
N ASP A 36 -20.17 2.02 -2.44
CA ASP A 36 -20.17 3.31 -3.14
C ASP A 36 -19.53 3.20 -4.52
N ILE A 37 -18.34 2.59 -4.62
CA ILE A 37 -17.68 2.40 -5.92
C ILE A 37 -18.45 1.44 -6.82
N GLN A 38 -19.11 0.42 -6.26
CA GLN A 38 -19.97 -0.48 -7.04
C GLN A 38 -21.14 0.28 -7.68
N LEU A 39 -21.86 1.11 -6.91
CA LEU A 39 -22.96 1.91 -7.42
C LEU A 39 -22.51 2.87 -8.53
N GLU A 40 -21.41 3.58 -8.30
CA GLU A 40 -20.84 4.51 -9.27
C GLU A 40 -20.49 3.78 -10.59
N LEU A 41 -19.77 2.67 -10.50
CA LEU A 41 -19.30 1.95 -11.69
C LEU A 41 -20.44 1.25 -12.44
N LYS A 42 -21.43 0.68 -11.74
CA LYS A 42 -22.60 0.08 -12.39
C LYS A 42 -23.45 1.12 -13.11
N LYS A 43 -23.55 2.34 -12.55
CA LYS A 43 -24.26 3.45 -13.21
C LYS A 43 -23.52 3.91 -14.48
N LYS A 44 -22.19 4.01 -14.42
CA LYS A 44 -21.37 4.54 -15.53
C LYS A 44 -21.06 3.49 -16.61
N TYR A 45 -20.95 2.24 -16.21
CA TYR A 45 -20.60 1.11 -17.09
C TYR A 45 -21.53 -0.09 -16.83
N PRO A 46 -22.83 0.00 -17.21
CA PRO A 46 -23.83 -1.01 -16.87
C PRO A 46 -23.53 -2.40 -17.43
N GLU A 47 -22.88 -2.49 -18.59
CA GLU A 47 -22.54 -3.75 -19.26
C GLU A 47 -21.24 -4.38 -18.73
N MET A 48 -20.46 -3.64 -17.93
CA MET A 48 -19.19 -4.16 -17.40
C MET A 48 -19.43 -5.23 -16.35
N LYS A 49 -18.79 -6.38 -16.51
CA LYS A 49 -18.81 -7.42 -15.47
C LYS A 49 -18.02 -6.95 -14.25
N LEU A 50 -18.74 -6.67 -13.16
CA LEU A 50 -18.21 -6.17 -11.90
C LEU A 50 -18.69 -7.05 -10.75
N ASP A 51 -17.74 -7.64 -10.02
CA ASP A 51 -17.99 -8.31 -8.73
C ASP A 51 -17.37 -7.53 -7.59
N THR A 52 -18.16 -7.29 -6.53
CA THR A 52 -17.72 -6.66 -5.30
C THR A 52 -17.80 -7.67 -4.17
N ILE A 53 -16.69 -7.88 -3.48
CA ILE A 53 -16.53 -8.93 -2.48
C ILE A 53 -16.08 -8.30 -1.17
N ILE A 54 -16.80 -8.60 -0.10
CA ILE A 54 -16.42 -8.19 1.24
C ILE A 54 -15.58 -9.29 1.90
N GLY A 55 -14.42 -8.90 2.42
CA GLY A 55 -13.51 -9.81 3.11
C GLY A 55 -12.21 -9.11 3.51
N SER A 56 -11.43 -9.80 4.35
CA SER A 56 -10.14 -9.30 4.82
C SER A 56 -8.99 -9.98 4.07
N VAL A 57 -7.98 -9.21 3.65
CA VAL A 57 -6.71 -9.74 3.12
C VAL A 57 -5.94 -10.57 4.17
N ARG A 58 -6.32 -10.46 5.43
CA ARG A 58 -5.76 -11.23 6.56
C ARG A 58 -6.29 -12.68 6.60
N ASP A 59 -7.42 -12.93 5.93
CA ASP A 59 -8.06 -14.25 5.85
C ASP A 59 -7.53 -15.03 4.65
N SER A 60 -6.63 -15.95 4.93
CA SER A 60 -5.98 -16.80 3.92
C SER A 60 -6.99 -17.64 3.14
N ARG A 61 -7.99 -18.24 3.81
CA ARG A 61 -9.00 -19.10 3.18
C ARG A 61 -9.88 -18.29 2.23
N LYS A 62 -10.34 -17.11 2.67
CA LYS A 62 -11.13 -16.22 1.82
C LYS A 62 -10.35 -15.78 0.59
N MET A 63 -9.08 -15.42 0.77
CA MET A 63 -8.22 -15.04 -0.36
C MET A 63 -8.09 -16.18 -1.37
N PHE A 64 -7.78 -17.41 -0.93
CA PHE A 64 -7.70 -18.57 -1.82
C PHE A 64 -9.01 -18.84 -2.57
N GLN A 65 -10.15 -18.81 -1.88
CA GLN A 65 -11.47 -19.00 -2.52
C GLN A 65 -11.74 -17.94 -3.61
N VAL A 66 -11.38 -16.69 -3.34
CA VAL A 66 -11.56 -15.60 -4.31
C VAL A 66 -10.65 -15.81 -5.53
N PHE A 67 -9.37 -16.12 -5.30
CA PHE A 67 -8.44 -16.37 -6.40
C PHE A 67 -8.78 -17.64 -7.20
N GLU A 68 -9.24 -18.70 -6.55
CA GLU A 68 -9.70 -19.92 -7.22
C GLU A 68 -10.91 -19.63 -8.12
N LYS A 69 -11.91 -18.90 -7.59
CA LYS A 69 -13.15 -18.59 -8.31
C LYS A 69 -12.93 -17.66 -9.49
N TYR A 70 -12.16 -16.59 -9.30
CA TYR A 70 -12.08 -15.48 -10.26
C TYR A 70 -10.84 -15.52 -11.15
N ARG A 71 -9.77 -16.21 -10.77
CA ARG A 71 -8.51 -16.34 -11.52
C ARG A 71 -8.04 -14.99 -12.08
N PRO A 72 -7.86 -13.93 -11.25
CA PRO A 72 -7.48 -12.62 -11.76
C PRO A 72 -6.11 -12.67 -12.42
N GLU A 73 -5.99 -12.12 -13.63
CA GLU A 73 -4.71 -12.03 -14.32
C GLU A 73 -3.82 -10.95 -13.73
N ILE A 74 -4.40 -9.85 -13.26
CA ILE A 74 -3.68 -8.71 -12.69
C ILE A 74 -4.32 -8.34 -11.34
N VAL A 75 -3.46 -8.11 -10.35
CA VAL A 75 -3.86 -7.65 -9.01
C VAL A 75 -3.20 -6.31 -8.71
N TYR A 76 -4.00 -5.33 -8.31
CA TYR A 76 -3.54 -4.09 -7.67
C TYR A 76 -3.86 -4.18 -6.19
N HIS A 77 -2.82 -4.26 -5.35
CA HIS A 77 -2.96 -4.45 -3.91
C HIS A 77 -2.78 -3.13 -3.17
N ALA A 78 -3.92 -2.48 -2.84
CA ALA A 78 -3.96 -1.21 -2.12
C ALA A 78 -4.51 -1.33 -0.68
N ALA A 79 -4.82 -2.55 -0.22
CA ALA A 79 -5.30 -2.80 1.13
C ALA A 79 -4.18 -2.57 2.16
N ALA A 80 -4.29 -1.50 2.95
CA ALA A 80 -3.31 -1.20 4.00
C ALA A 80 -3.91 -0.26 5.07
N HIS A 81 -3.43 -0.40 6.30
CA HIS A 81 -3.56 0.63 7.32
C HIS A 81 -2.47 1.69 7.09
N LYS A 82 -2.84 2.97 6.99
CA LYS A 82 -1.93 4.05 6.58
C LYS A 82 -1.70 5.15 7.62
N HIS A 83 -2.55 5.24 8.65
CA HIS A 83 -2.46 6.29 9.65
C HIS A 83 -1.35 6.00 10.65
N VAL A 84 -0.27 6.78 10.58
CA VAL A 84 0.93 6.59 11.41
C VAL A 84 0.60 6.57 12.91
N PRO A 85 -0.11 7.57 13.50
CA PRO A 85 -0.36 7.55 14.94
C PRO A 85 -1.13 6.31 15.40
N LEU A 86 -2.16 5.90 14.65
CA LEU A 86 -2.95 4.71 15.00
C LEU A 86 -2.13 3.42 14.94
N MET A 87 -1.19 3.33 14.01
CA MET A 87 -0.33 2.16 13.89
C MET A 87 0.78 2.15 14.95
N GLU A 88 1.25 3.32 15.38
CA GLU A 88 2.18 3.42 16.51
C GLU A 88 1.58 2.85 17.80
N ASP A 89 0.27 3.06 18.01
CA ASP A 89 -0.48 2.50 19.13
C ASP A 89 -0.91 1.04 18.90
N SER A 90 -0.93 0.59 17.65
CA SER A 90 -1.43 -0.73 17.25
C SER A 90 -0.44 -1.47 16.32
N PRO A 91 0.81 -1.71 16.74
CA PRO A 91 1.87 -2.25 15.88
C PRO A 91 1.55 -3.64 15.33
N CYS A 92 0.90 -4.50 16.11
CA CYS A 92 0.48 -5.81 15.63
C CYS A 92 -0.54 -5.74 14.50
N GLU A 93 -1.45 -4.74 14.51
CA GLU A 93 -2.43 -4.55 13.45
C GLU A 93 -1.76 -4.09 12.15
N ALA A 94 -0.72 -3.22 12.23
CA ALA A 94 0.08 -2.85 11.07
C ALA A 94 0.71 -4.09 10.40
N ILE A 95 1.27 -5.00 11.20
CA ILE A 95 1.90 -6.23 10.69
C ILE A 95 0.86 -7.21 10.13
N LYS A 96 -0.22 -7.49 10.87
CA LYS A 96 -1.29 -8.39 10.42
C LYS A 96 -1.88 -7.96 9.09
N ASN A 97 -2.21 -6.67 8.96
CA ASN A 97 -2.90 -6.16 7.78
C ASN A 97 -1.94 -5.87 6.63
N ASN A 98 -0.87 -5.12 6.88
CA ASN A 98 0.02 -4.67 5.81
C ASN A 98 0.96 -5.81 5.36
N ALA A 99 1.87 -6.26 6.23
CA ALA A 99 2.89 -7.25 5.85
C ALA A 99 2.28 -8.64 5.57
N LEU A 100 1.56 -9.22 6.54
CA LEU A 100 0.98 -10.56 6.40
C LEU A 100 -0.20 -10.59 5.43
N GLY A 101 -1.00 -9.51 5.36
CA GLY A 101 -2.07 -9.37 4.37
C GLY A 101 -1.53 -9.33 2.95
N THR A 102 -0.43 -8.58 2.72
CA THR A 102 0.28 -8.57 1.43
C THR A 102 0.83 -9.98 1.10
N TYR A 103 1.49 -10.62 2.07
CA TYR A 103 2.02 -11.99 1.89
C TYR A 103 0.94 -12.97 1.44
N LYS A 104 -0.17 -13.05 2.17
CA LYS A 104 -1.29 -13.98 1.88
C LYS A 104 -1.93 -13.71 0.53
N THR A 105 -2.12 -12.44 0.18
CA THR A 105 -2.69 -12.03 -1.10
C THR A 105 -1.74 -12.36 -2.26
N ALA A 106 -0.45 -12.08 -2.10
CA ALA A 106 0.58 -12.37 -3.09
C ALA A 106 0.76 -13.88 -3.28
N PHE A 107 0.76 -14.67 -2.19
CA PHE A 107 0.82 -16.12 -2.25
C PHE A 107 -0.41 -16.70 -2.99
N ALA A 108 -1.62 -16.25 -2.66
CA ALA A 108 -2.83 -16.67 -3.35
C ALA A 108 -2.80 -16.31 -4.85
N ALA A 109 -2.26 -15.14 -5.21
CA ALA A 109 -2.08 -14.74 -6.60
C ALA A 109 -1.15 -15.70 -7.36
N MET A 110 0.00 -16.00 -6.78
CA MET A 110 0.98 -16.94 -7.34
C MET A 110 0.43 -18.35 -7.48
N ALA A 111 -0.20 -18.86 -6.42
CA ALA A 111 -0.81 -20.21 -6.36
C ALA A 111 -1.97 -20.40 -7.36
N HIS A 112 -2.51 -19.31 -7.91
CA HIS A 112 -3.61 -19.36 -8.86
C HIS A 112 -3.26 -18.81 -10.26
N GLY A 113 -1.97 -18.64 -10.55
CA GLY A 113 -1.48 -18.29 -11.88
C GLY A 113 -1.73 -16.84 -12.29
N CYS A 114 -1.78 -15.92 -11.32
CA CYS A 114 -1.82 -14.49 -11.61
C CYS A 114 -0.57 -14.08 -12.40
N LYS A 115 -0.74 -13.28 -13.44
CA LYS A 115 0.38 -12.81 -14.28
C LYS A 115 1.13 -11.67 -13.62
N LYS A 116 0.41 -10.75 -12.96
CA LYS A 116 1.00 -9.52 -12.42
C LYS A 116 0.38 -9.12 -11.08
N PHE A 117 1.24 -8.81 -10.12
CA PHE A 117 0.87 -8.33 -8.80
C PHE A 117 1.56 -6.99 -8.54
N VAL A 118 0.78 -5.93 -8.40
CA VAL A 118 1.27 -4.56 -8.17
C VAL A 118 0.91 -4.13 -6.76
N LEU A 119 1.91 -3.98 -5.90
CA LEU A 119 1.75 -3.46 -4.55
C LEU A 119 1.75 -1.93 -4.56
N ILE A 120 0.76 -1.31 -3.96
CA ILE A 120 0.76 0.12 -3.65
C ILE A 120 1.61 0.34 -2.40
N SER A 121 2.74 1.06 -2.55
CA SER A 121 3.64 1.39 -1.46
C SER A 121 3.70 2.91 -1.19
N THR A 122 4.64 3.36 -0.38
CA THR A 122 4.72 4.75 0.08
C THR A 122 6.18 5.19 0.26
N ASP A 123 6.42 6.50 0.20
CA ASP A 123 7.66 7.17 0.59
C ASP A 123 8.10 6.83 2.03
N LYS A 124 7.14 6.57 2.92
CA LYS A 124 7.39 6.23 4.33
C LYS A 124 8.02 4.86 4.57
N ALA A 125 8.10 4.02 3.53
CA ALA A 125 8.87 2.78 3.54
C ALA A 125 10.38 3.01 3.41
N VAL A 126 10.80 4.24 3.04
CA VAL A 126 12.21 4.65 2.94
C VAL A 126 12.70 5.12 4.30
N ASN A 127 13.75 4.50 4.84
CA ASN A 127 14.29 4.78 6.18
C ASN A 127 13.17 5.01 7.22
N PRO A 128 12.31 4.02 7.49
CA PRO A 128 11.10 4.22 8.28
C PRO A 128 11.43 4.62 9.72
N THR A 129 10.73 5.65 10.23
CA THR A 129 10.79 6.09 11.64
C THR A 129 9.57 5.65 12.43
N ASN A 130 8.63 4.99 11.79
CA ASN A 130 7.38 4.53 12.38
C ASN A 130 7.01 3.14 11.88
N ILE A 131 6.18 2.43 12.67
CA ILE A 131 5.80 1.04 12.38
C ILE A 131 4.95 0.89 11.12
N MET A 132 4.17 1.91 10.74
CA MET A 132 3.39 1.89 9.50
C MET A 132 4.35 1.86 8.29
N GLY A 133 5.34 2.75 8.24
CA GLY A 133 6.38 2.76 7.21
C GLY A 133 7.18 1.46 7.19
N ALA A 134 7.62 0.97 8.35
CA ALA A 134 8.32 -0.30 8.48
C ALA A 134 7.48 -1.50 8.00
N SER A 135 6.16 -1.51 8.27
CA SER A 135 5.26 -2.54 7.76
C SER A 135 5.15 -2.51 6.23
N LYS A 136 5.20 -1.32 5.61
CA LYS A 136 5.22 -1.18 4.15
C LYS A 136 6.58 -1.59 3.55
N ARG A 137 7.69 -1.33 4.26
CA ARG A 137 9.00 -1.88 3.88
C ARG A 137 9.00 -3.40 3.89
N LEU A 138 8.42 -4.04 4.90
CA LEU A 138 8.21 -5.49 4.91
C LEU A 138 7.37 -5.98 3.72
N CYS A 139 6.32 -5.24 3.32
CA CYS A 139 5.56 -5.58 2.12
C CYS A 139 6.43 -5.58 0.86
N GLU A 140 7.31 -4.57 0.70
CA GLU A 140 8.24 -4.49 -0.44
C GLU A 140 9.24 -5.66 -0.43
N MET A 141 9.77 -6.03 0.74
CA MET A 141 10.64 -7.20 0.90
C MET A 141 9.92 -8.50 0.53
N VAL A 142 8.64 -8.66 0.91
CA VAL A 142 7.80 -9.80 0.49
C VAL A 142 7.70 -9.86 -1.04
N ILE A 143 7.41 -8.74 -1.70
CA ILE A 143 7.28 -8.65 -3.15
C ILE A 143 8.60 -9.05 -3.85
N GLN A 144 9.73 -8.55 -3.35
CA GLN A 144 11.05 -8.88 -3.90
C GLN A 144 11.42 -10.36 -3.66
N ALA A 145 11.14 -10.90 -2.47
CA ALA A 145 11.39 -12.31 -2.17
C ALA A 145 10.57 -13.23 -3.07
N PHE A 146 9.29 -12.91 -3.28
CA PHE A 146 8.43 -13.70 -4.18
C PHE A 146 8.87 -13.60 -5.63
N ALA A 147 9.24 -12.41 -6.10
CA ALA A 147 9.79 -12.22 -7.44
C ALA A 147 11.07 -13.04 -7.66
N ALA A 148 11.97 -13.07 -6.68
CA ALA A 148 13.19 -13.86 -6.73
C ALA A 148 12.90 -15.36 -6.78
N LYS A 149 12.03 -15.86 -5.89
CA LYS A 149 11.61 -17.28 -5.87
C LYS A 149 10.93 -17.72 -7.17
N VAL A 150 10.10 -16.86 -7.76
CA VAL A 150 9.50 -17.11 -9.09
C VAL A 150 10.58 -17.18 -10.17
N LYS A 151 11.50 -16.22 -10.19
CA LYS A 151 12.59 -16.15 -11.17
C LYS A 151 13.54 -17.35 -11.10
N GLU A 152 13.76 -17.88 -9.91
CA GLU A 152 14.55 -19.09 -9.66
C GLU A 152 13.80 -20.38 -9.98
N GLY A 153 12.50 -20.35 -10.28
CA GLY A 153 11.67 -21.54 -10.43
C GLY A 153 11.38 -22.25 -9.10
N LYS A 154 11.51 -21.55 -7.98
CA LYS A 154 11.37 -22.07 -6.61
C LYS A 154 10.16 -21.51 -5.86
N ALA A 155 9.14 -21.05 -6.57
CA ALA A 155 7.92 -20.51 -5.96
C ALA A 155 7.23 -21.49 -5.00
N TYR A 156 7.39 -22.79 -5.22
CA TYR A 156 6.88 -23.86 -4.36
C TYR A 156 7.60 -23.96 -3.00
N GLU A 157 8.77 -23.35 -2.83
CA GLU A 157 9.52 -23.28 -1.56
C GLU A 157 9.05 -22.13 -0.66
N VAL A 158 8.23 -21.21 -1.17
CA VAL A 158 7.71 -20.09 -0.36
C VAL A 158 6.86 -20.64 0.80
N PRO A 159 7.19 -20.28 2.07
CA PRO A 159 6.49 -20.80 3.25
C PRO A 159 4.98 -20.50 3.23
N GLN A 160 4.22 -21.42 3.81
CA GLN A 160 2.76 -21.32 3.87
C GLN A 160 2.33 -20.64 5.18
N LEU A 161 2.33 -19.32 5.21
CA LEU A 161 1.96 -18.52 6.38
C LEU A 161 0.43 -18.31 6.44
N PHE A 162 -0.28 -19.29 6.98
CA PHE A 162 -1.75 -19.24 7.03
C PHE A 162 -2.27 -19.17 8.47
N THR A 163 -3.40 -18.49 8.62
CA THR A 163 -4.11 -18.37 9.90
C THR A 163 -5.16 -19.47 10.09
N HIS A 164 -5.44 -20.25 9.04
CA HIS A 164 -6.44 -21.33 9.05
C HIS A 164 -5.82 -22.58 8.47
N GLU A 165 -6.34 -23.75 8.86
CA GLU A 165 -5.99 -24.99 8.19
C GLU A 165 -6.46 -24.95 6.73
N MET A 166 -5.53 -25.14 5.80
CA MET A 166 -5.77 -25.01 4.36
C MET A 166 -5.13 -26.15 3.55
N LYS A 167 -4.81 -27.27 4.23
CA LYS A 167 -4.07 -28.37 3.63
C LYS A 167 -4.69 -28.81 2.29
N ASP A 168 -6.01 -29.03 2.27
CA ASP A 168 -6.71 -29.50 1.07
C ASP A 168 -6.65 -28.50 -0.09
N MET A 169 -6.68 -27.20 0.20
CA MET A 169 -6.62 -26.16 -0.82
C MET A 169 -5.22 -26.03 -1.44
N ILE A 170 -4.18 -26.20 -0.63
CA ILE A 170 -2.78 -25.99 -1.04
C ILE A 170 -2.23 -27.22 -1.76
N THR A 171 -2.61 -28.41 -1.31
CA THR A 171 -2.18 -29.66 -1.93
C THR A 171 -3.00 -30.02 -3.18
N ALA A 172 -4.01 -29.20 -3.53
CA ALA A 172 -4.76 -29.39 -4.77
C ALA A 172 -3.81 -29.42 -5.99
N PRO A 173 -3.90 -30.41 -6.87
CA PRO A 173 -2.95 -30.59 -7.98
C PRO A 173 -2.74 -29.33 -8.84
N LYS A 174 -3.81 -28.57 -9.07
CA LYS A 174 -3.76 -27.31 -9.83
C LYS A 174 -2.95 -26.22 -9.13
N VAL A 175 -2.98 -26.16 -7.79
CA VAL A 175 -2.22 -25.19 -6.99
C VAL A 175 -0.75 -25.59 -6.98
N VAL A 176 -0.45 -26.86 -6.77
CA VAL A 176 0.93 -27.37 -6.80
C VAL A 176 1.57 -27.14 -8.17
N GLU A 177 0.86 -27.39 -9.24
CA GLU A 177 1.34 -27.16 -10.60
C GLU A 177 1.55 -25.65 -10.86
N ALA A 178 0.61 -24.79 -10.44
CA ALA A 178 0.74 -23.36 -10.58
C ALA A 178 1.95 -22.80 -9.83
N LEU A 179 2.27 -23.31 -8.64
CA LEU A 179 3.46 -22.93 -7.88
C LEU A 179 4.75 -23.39 -8.55
N LYS A 180 4.78 -24.60 -9.15
CA LYS A 180 5.97 -25.12 -9.88
C LYS A 180 6.25 -24.34 -11.16
N THR A 181 5.20 -23.84 -11.82
CA THR A 181 5.28 -23.12 -13.09
C THR A 181 5.01 -21.63 -12.97
N ALA A 182 5.09 -21.09 -11.77
CA ALA A 182 4.76 -19.69 -11.48
C ALA A 182 5.59 -18.71 -12.34
N GLN A 183 4.90 -17.74 -12.92
CA GLN A 183 5.50 -16.65 -13.73
C GLN A 183 4.97 -15.29 -13.31
N THR A 184 4.43 -15.18 -12.09
CA THR A 184 3.86 -13.93 -11.59
C THR A 184 4.92 -12.84 -11.47
N GLU A 185 4.72 -11.72 -12.16
CA GLU A 185 5.54 -10.52 -12.01
C GLU A 185 5.10 -9.75 -10.77
N PHE A 186 5.92 -9.76 -9.73
CA PHE A 186 5.68 -9.02 -8.48
C PHE A 186 6.43 -7.69 -8.51
N VAL A 187 5.72 -6.57 -8.33
CA VAL A 187 6.31 -5.24 -8.28
C VAL A 187 5.64 -4.37 -7.22
N ALA A 188 6.36 -3.35 -6.77
CA ALA A 188 5.81 -2.32 -5.88
C ALA A 188 5.89 -0.95 -6.57
N VAL A 189 4.95 -0.06 -6.25
CA VAL A 189 4.97 1.33 -6.71
C VAL A 189 4.91 2.24 -5.49
N ARG A 190 5.93 3.06 -5.34
CA ARG A 190 6.16 3.97 -4.22
C ARG A 190 5.83 5.39 -4.62
N PHE A 191 4.99 6.08 -3.85
CA PHE A 191 4.70 7.50 -4.00
C PHE A 191 4.40 8.15 -2.65
N GLY A 192 4.43 9.48 -2.60
CA GLY A 192 4.20 10.27 -1.39
C GLY A 192 2.72 10.52 -1.09
N ASN A 193 2.42 11.73 -0.57
CA ASN A 193 1.04 12.02 -0.20
C ASN A 193 0.19 12.35 -1.44
N VAL A 194 -1.10 12.04 -1.34
CA VAL A 194 -2.08 12.39 -2.38
C VAL A 194 -3.10 13.37 -1.83
N LEU A 195 -3.43 14.38 -2.64
CA LEU A 195 -4.35 15.45 -2.27
C LEU A 195 -5.77 14.91 -2.04
N GLY A 196 -6.39 15.34 -0.95
CA GLY A 196 -7.79 15.03 -0.68
C GLY A 196 -8.09 13.58 -0.27
N SER A 197 -7.08 12.74 0.01
CA SER A 197 -7.32 11.37 0.50
C SER A 197 -7.96 11.37 1.90
N ASN A 198 -8.75 10.34 2.19
CA ASN A 198 -9.45 10.19 3.46
C ASN A 198 -8.50 10.31 4.65
N GLY A 199 -8.84 11.21 5.61
CA GLY A 199 -8.03 11.48 6.79
C GLY A 199 -6.70 12.19 6.53
N SER A 200 -6.48 12.72 5.32
CA SER A 200 -5.30 13.55 5.01
C SER A 200 -5.46 14.99 5.50
N VAL A 201 -4.38 15.77 5.38
CA VAL A 201 -4.27 17.13 5.93
C VAL A 201 -5.34 18.09 5.39
N ILE A 202 -5.66 18.06 4.09
CA ILE A 202 -6.63 18.97 3.49
C ILE A 202 -8.05 18.81 4.05
N PRO A 203 -8.64 17.59 4.11
CA PRO A 203 -9.93 17.39 4.78
C PRO A 203 -9.93 17.78 6.26
N ILE A 204 -8.80 17.62 6.97
CA ILE A 204 -8.70 18.06 8.36
C ILE A 204 -8.75 19.58 8.44
N PHE A 205 -7.96 20.30 7.64
CA PHE A 205 -7.94 21.76 7.63
C PHE A 205 -9.30 22.35 7.24
N LYS A 206 -9.99 21.79 6.23
CA LYS A 206 -11.33 22.23 5.86
C LYS A 206 -12.30 22.15 7.03
N ARG A 207 -12.36 21.01 7.72
CA ARG A 207 -13.22 20.86 8.91
C ARG A 207 -12.86 21.83 10.04
N GLN A 208 -11.57 22.10 10.26
CA GLN A 208 -11.12 23.06 11.26
C GLN A 208 -11.53 24.48 10.88
N ILE A 209 -11.43 24.88 9.62
CA ILE A 209 -11.87 26.16 9.10
C ILE A 209 -13.39 26.31 9.23
N GLU A 210 -14.17 25.31 8.82
CA GLU A 210 -15.63 25.27 8.94
C GLU A 210 -16.11 25.37 10.39
N ALA A 211 -15.31 24.87 11.34
CA ALA A 211 -15.57 24.98 12.77
C ALA A 211 -15.11 26.34 13.39
N GLY A 212 -14.58 27.28 12.60
CA GLY A 212 -14.09 28.57 13.09
C GLY A 212 -12.63 28.54 13.59
N GLY A 213 -11.91 27.45 13.33
CA GLY A 213 -10.50 27.26 13.74
C GLY A 213 -10.31 26.71 15.15
N PRO A 214 -9.08 26.67 15.67
CA PRO A 214 -7.85 26.96 14.94
C PRO A 214 -7.47 25.88 13.94
N VAL A 215 -6.69 26.25 12.91
CA VAL A 215 -6.03 25.29 12.02
C VAL A 215 -4.73 24.83 12.68
N THR A 216 -4.52 23.52 12.79
CA THR A 216 -3.37 22.94 13.49
C THR A 216 -2.34 22.36 12.53
N VAL A 217 -1.10 22.81 12.59
CA VAL A 217 0.07 22.32 11.85
C VAL A 217 1.08 21.75 12.83
N THR A 218 1.71 20.63 12.51
CA THR A 218 2.62 19.98 13.45
C THR A 218 3.95 20.71 13.60
N HIS A 219 4.46 21.34 12.54
CA HIS A 219 5.69 22.13 12.62
C HIS A 219 5.70 23.19 11.49
N PRO A 220 6.24 24.43 11.72
CA PRO A 220 6.26 25.49 10.70
C PRO A 220 7.06 25.12 9.43
N ASP A 221 8.09 24.30 9.58
CA ASP A 221 8.97 23.91 8.47
C ASP A 221 8.65 22.52 7.88
N ILE A 222 7.56 21.91 8.30
CA ILE A 222 7.19 20.58 7.77
C ILE A 222 6.87 20.68 6.28
N ILE A 223 7.49 19.81 5.50
CA ILE A 223 7.24 19.71 4.06
C ILE A 223 6.73 18.32 3.70
N ARG A 224 5.92 18.27 2.65
CA ARG A 224 5.45 17.02 2.04
C ARG A 224 5.40 17.16 0.53
N TYR A 225 5.53 16.05 -0.15
CA TYR A 225 5.29 15.95 -1.57
C TYR A 225 3.85 15.57 -1.83
N PHE A 226 3.23 16.17 -2.85
CA PHE A 226 1.83 15.93 -3.17
C PHE A 226 1.64 15.67 -4.66
N MET A 227 0.71 14.78 -4.93
CA MET A 227 0.21 14.47 -6.27
C MET A 227 -1.31 14.37 -6.19
N THR A 228 -2.03 14.59 -7.29
CA THR A 228 -3.46 14.29 -7.31
C THR A 228 -3.70 12.78 -7.32
N ILE A 229 -4.83 12.33 -6.80
CA ILE A 229 -5.16 10.89 -6.78
C ILE A 229 -5.24 10.32 -8.21
N PRO A 230 -5.92 10.97 -9.18
CA PRO A 230 -5.95 10.49 -10.56
C PRO A 230 -4.57 10.38 -11.22
N GLU A 231 -3.70 11.36 -11.00
CA GLU A 231 -2.34 11.36 -11.52
C GLU A 231 -1.52 10.20 -10.94
N ALA A 232 -1.51 10.04 -9.61
CA ALA A 232 -0.81 8.94 -8.96
C ALA A 232 -1.28 7.57 -9.49
N VAL A 233 -2.59 7.39 -9.64
CA VAL A 233 -3.17 6.13 -10.14
C VAL A 233 -2.81 5.89 -11.61
N SER A 234 -2.84 6.92 -12.45
CA SER A 234 -2.42 6.81 -13.85
C SER A 234 -0.97 6.34 -13.97
N LEU A 235 -0.07 6.93 -13.16
CA LEU A 235 1.34 6.52 -13.11
C LEU A 235 1.53 5.11 -12.52
N VAL A 236 0.72 4.70 -11.53
CA VAL A 236 0.72 3.32 -11.01
C VAL A 236 0.32 2.32 -12.09
N LEU A 237 -0.73 2.60 -12.87
CA LEU A 237 -1.15 1.74 -13.96
C LEU A 237 -0.05 1.63 -15.03
N LEU A 238 0.57 2.75 -15.37
CA LEU A 238 1.67 2.79 -16.33
C LEU A 238 2.92 2.04 -15.81
N ALA A 239 3.32 2.25 -14.55
CA ALA A 239 4.42 1.50 -13.90
C ALA A 239 4.17 -0.01 -13.95
N GLY A 240 2.91 -0.43 -13.71
CA GLY A 240 2.49 -1.81 -13.85
C GLY A 240 2.74 -2.38 -15.25
N THR A 241 2.72 -1.57 -16.31
CA THR A 241 3.05 -2.05 -17.68
C THR A 241 4.55 -2.26 -17.89
N TYR A 242 5.40 -1.57 -17.13
CA TYR A 242 6.87 -1.68 -17.22
C TYR A 242 7.42 -2.84 -16.39
N ALA A 243 6.59 -3.45 -15.56
CA ALA A 243 6.96 -4.52 -14.64
C ALA A 243 7.57 -5.73 -15.37
N LYS A 244 8.67 -6.25 -14.80
CA LYS A 244 9.38 -7.47 -15.23
C LYS A 244 9.60 -8.44 -14.06
N GLY A 245 9.26 -8.01 -12.84
CA GLY A 245 9.37 -8.75 -11.58
C GLY A 245 10.55 -8.32 -10.70
N GLY A 246 10.22 -7.91 -9.48
CA GLY A 246 11.16 -7.48 -8.44
C GLY A 246 11.42 -5.97 -8.38
N GLU A 247 10.88 -5.18 -9.31
CA GLU A 247 11.09 -3.74 -9.31
C GLU A 247 10.29 -3.04 -8.21
N ILE A 248 10.92 -2.01 -7.62
CA ILE A 248 10.26 -0.99 -6.82
C ILE A 248 10.24 0.28 -7.67
N PHE A 249 9.10 0.58 -8.26
CA PHE A 249 8.92 1.84 -8.98
C PHE A 249 8.74 2.99 -8.00
N VAL A 250 9.34 4.14 -8.30
CA VAL A 250 9.26 5.38 -7.53
C VAL A 250 8.70 6.47 -8.43
N LEU A 251 7.56 7.04 -8.03
CA LEU A 251 6.96 8.13 -8.78
C LEU A 251 7.62 9.46 -8.40
N ASP A 252 7.90 10.29 -9.40
CA ASP A 252 8.36 11.65 -9.16
C ASP A 252 7.19 12.51 -8.67
N MET A 253 7.34 13.01 -7.46
CA MET A 253 6.30 13.77 -6.75
C MET A 253 6.39 15.29 -7.01
N GLY A 254 7.28 15.73 -7.90
CA GLY A 254 7.52 17.15 -8.16
C GLY A 254 8.13 17.88 -6.96
N GLU A 255 7.75 19.15 -6.81
CA GLU A 255 8.31 20.04 -5.78
C GLU A 255 7.67 19.80 -4.39
N PRO A 256 8.47 19.97 -3.32
CA PRO A 256 7.96 19.87 -1.96
C PRO A 256 7.07 21.07 -1.60
N VAL A 257 6.03 20.80 -0.82
CA VAL A 257 5.07 21.82 -0.36
C VAL A 257 5.17 22.00 1.16
N LYS A 258 5.35 23.23 1.63
CA LYS A 258 5.25 23.58 3.05
C LYS A 258 3.79 23.45 3.51
N ILE A 259 3.56 22.69 4.56
CA ILE A 259 2.20 22.48 5.11
C ILE A 259 1.63 23.77 5.70
N ASP A 260 2.48 24.62 6.30
CA ASP A 260 2.09 25.96 6.76
C ASP A 260 1.53 26.81 5.61
N THR A 261 2.24 26.88 4.49
CA THR A 261 1.80 27.63 3.31
C THR A 261 0.47 27.08 2.75
N MET A 262 0.33 25.76 2.72
CA MET A 262 -0.91 25.11 2.30
C MET A 262 -2.08 25.45 3.22
N ALA A 263 -1.87 25.45 4.55
CA ALA A 263 -2.87 25.81 5.54
C ALA A 263 -3.34 27.26 5.36
N ARG A 264 -2.41 28.20 5.24
CA ARG A 264 -2.69 29.63 5.02
C ARG A 264 -3.44 29.88 3.72
N ASN A 265 -3.04 29.20 2.63
CA ASN A 265 -3.73 29.31 1.35
C ASN A 265 -5.15 28.76 1.43
N LEU A 266 -5.36 27.64 2.14
CA LEU A 266 -6.69 27.07 2.30
C LEU A 266 -7.63 27.96 3.11
N ILE A 267 -7.12 28.63 4.17
CA ILE A 267 -7.86 29.64 4.94
C ILE A 267 -8.29 30.78 4.02
N ARG A 268 -7.37 31.33 3.19
CA ARG A 268 -7.68 32.42 2.23
C ARG A 268 -8.71 31.99 1.20
N LEU A 269 -8.56 30.80 0.63
CA LEU A 269 -9.52 30.24 -0.35
C LEU A 269 -10.91 30.00 0.25
N SER A 270 -10.99 29.87 1.58
CA SER A 270 -12.27 29.75 2.31
C SER A 270 -12.88 31.12 2.67
N GLY A 271 -12.27 32.24 2.23
CA GLY A 271 -12.76 33.60 2.47
C GLY A 271 -12.31 34.24 3.79
N PHE A 272 -11.36 33.63 4.50
CA PHE A 272 -10.87 34.10 5.79
C PHE A 272 -9.43 34.60 5.71
N THR A 273 -9.02 35.46 6.67
CA THR A 273 -7.66 35.95 6.82
C THR A 273 -6.90 35.10 7.85
N PRO A 274 -5.77 34.46 7.48
CA PRO A 274 -4.96 33.68 8.43
C PRO A 274 -4.48 34.57 9.59
N ASP A 275 -4.50 34.02 10.80
CA ASP A 275 -4.12 34.65 12.08
C ASP A 275 -5.01 35.80 12.54
N VAL A 276 -5.95 36.26 11.69
CA VAL A 276 -6.96 37.30 12.05
C VAL A 276 -8.30 36.58 12.32
N ASP A 277 -8.91 36.00 11.29
CA ASP A 277 -10.20 35.32 11.42
C ASP A 277 -10.01 33.88 11.89
N ILE A 278 -9.01 33.18 11.35
CA ILE A 278 -8.68 31.79 11.69
C ILE A 278 -7.22 31.71 12.15
N LYS A 279 -7.00 31.39 13.42
CA LYS A 279 -5.65 31.20 13.99
C LYS A 279 -5.01 29.92 13.46
N LEU A 280 -3.68 30.00 13.23
CA LEU A 280 -2.84 28.84 12.91
C LEU A 280 -2.00 28.49 14.16
N ILE A 281 -2.05 27.24 14.61
CA ILE A 281 -1.36 26.77 15.82
C ILE A 281 -0.41 25.64 15.47
N TYR A 282 0.80 25.66 16.03
CA TYR A 282 1.78 24.59 15.91
C TYR A 282 1.72 23.66 17.12
N THR A 283 1.50 22.37 16.85
CA THR A 283 1.24 21.36 17.90
C THR A 283 2.46 20.52 18.28
N GLY A 284 3.57 20.68 17.59
CA GLY A 284 4.72 19.77 17.68
C GLY A 284 4.57 18.53 16.77
N LEU A 285 5.69 17.94 16.37
CA LEU A 285 5.71 16.72 15.58
C LEU A 285 5.09 15.55 16.40
N ARG A 286 4.36 14.69 15.70
CA ARG A 286 3.78 13.46 16.29
C ARG A 286 4.84 12.36 16.38
N ALA A 287 4.61 11.37 17.23
CA ALA A 287 5.48 10.19 17.30
C ALA A 287 5.61 9.53 15.91
N GLY A 288 6.83 9.30 15.48
CA GLY A 288 7.15 8.73 14.17
C GLY A 288 6.96 9.65 12.96
N GLU A 289 6.60 10.93 13.16
CA GLU A 289 6.45 11.89 12.07
C GLU A 289 7.79 12.53 11.71
N LYS A 290 8.17 12.44 10.42
CA LYS A 290 9.37 13.11 9.89
C LYS A 290 9.09 14.58 9.59
N LEU A 291 10.06 15.45 9.82
CA LEU A 291 10.00 16.85 9.34
C LEU A 291 10.01 16.91 7.81
N TYR A 292 10.86 16.08 7.19
CA TYR A 292 11.00 15.92 5.74
C TYR A 292 10.82 14.45 5.36
N GLU A 293 10.07 14.16 4.29
CA GLU A 293 9.96 12.81 3.73
C GLU A 293 11.01 12.62 2.62
N GLU A 294 11.61 11.44 2.60
CA GLU A 294 12.58 11.07 1.57
C GLU A 294 11.87 10.49 0.35
N LYS A 295 12.31 10.84 -0.85
CA LYS A 295 11.82 10.19 -2.08
C LYS A 295 12.42 8.80 -2.24
N LEU A 296 13.72 8.66 -1.93
CA LEU A 296 14.51 7.47 -2.20
C LEU A 296 15.65 7.36 -1.20
N MET A 297 16.05 6.14 -0.85
CA MET A 297 17.27 5.86 -0.08
C MET A 297 18.50 6.05 -0.98
N ALA A 298 19.58 6.56 -0.41
CA ALA A 298 20.84 6.78 -1.14
C ALA A 298 21.42 5.50 -1.75
N GLU A 299 21.29 4.36 -1.07
CA GLU A 299 21.74 3.06 -1.54
C GLU A 299 20.84 2.42 -2.62
N GLU A 300 19.65 2.97 -2.84
CA GLU A 300 18.70 2.44 -3.82
C GLU A 300 18.91 2.99 -5.23
N GLY A 301 19.75 3.96 -5.50
CA GLY A 301 19.99 4.57 -6.82
C GLY A 301 18.79 4.52 -7.80
N LEU A 302 18.51 5.58 -8.50
CA LEU A 302 17.39 5.61 -9.44
C LEU A 302 17.81 5.25 -10.85
N LYS A 303 17.06 4.33 -11.51
CA LYS A 303 17.15 4.10 -12.96
C LYS A 303 15.95 4.75 -13.64
N LYS A 304 16.20 5.47 -14.73
CA LYS A 304 15.14 6.06 -15.55
C LYS A 304 14.32 4.99 -16.26
N THR A 305 13.04 5.25 -16.45
CA THR A 305 12.18 4.49 -17.35
C THR A 305 11.93 5.28 -18.65
N LYS A 306 11.01 4.82 -19.50
CA LYS A 306 10.55 5.58 -20.68
C LYS A 306 9.71 6.80 -20.31
N ASN A 307 9.26 6.91 -19.07
CA ASN A 307 8.48 8.03 -18.55
C ASN A 307 9.30 8.74 -17.47
N ASP A 308 9.52 10.04 -17.61
CA ASP A 308 10.35 10.84 -16.69
C ASP A 308 9.76 10.94 -15.28
N LEU A 309 8.47 10.67 -15.09
CA LEU A 309 7.81 10.65 -13.78
C LEU A 309 7.86 9.27 -13.08
N ILE A 310 8.44 8.25 -13.74
CA ILE A 310 8.53 6.90 -13.19
C ILE A 310 9.99 6.45 -13.20
N HIS A 311 10.52 6.20 -12.02
CA HIS A 311 11.88 5.68 -11.84
C HIS A 311 11.85 4.27 -11.26
N ILE A 312 12.96 3.53 -11.35
CA ILE A 312 13.13 2.21 -10.73
C ILE A 312 14.21 2.36 -9.65
N GLY A 313 13.88 2.04 -8.40
CA GLY A 313 14.83 1.90 -7.30
C GLY A 313 15.65 0.61 -7.43
N CYS A 314 16.82 0.58 -6.83
CA CYS A 314 17.57 -0.67 -6.70
C CYS A 314 16.86 -1.63 -5.74
N PRO A 315 17.00 -2.95 -5.95
CA PRO A 315 16.45 -3.94 -5.02
C PRO A 315 17.03 -3.76 -3.61
N ILE A 316 16.19 -4.00 -2.60
CA ILE A 316 16.63 -4.09 -1.22
C ILE A 316 17.54 -5.32 -1.09
N LEU A 317 18.70 -5.15 -0.46
CA LEU A 317 19.60 -6.27 -0.20
C LEU A 317 19.25 -6.92 1.13
N PHE A 318 18.88 -8.19 1.12
CA PHE A 318 18.60 -9.02 2.30
C PHE A 318 18.65 -10.50 1.92
N GLU A 319 18.86 -11.36 2.91
CA GLU A 319 18.84 -12.80 2.73
C GLU A 319 17.39 -13.31 2.65
N ILE A 320 16.98 -13.73 1.45
CA ILE A 320 15.58 -14.03 1.12
C ILE A 320 15.02 -15.17 1.96
N ASP A 321 15.76 -16.27 2.09
CA ASP A 321 15.29 -17.45 2.81
C ASP A 321 15.17 -17.17 4.30
N GLU A 322 16.18 -16.52 4.89
CA GLU A 322 16.13 -16.09 6.29
C GLU A 322 14.95 -15.15 6.55
N PHE A 323 14.70 -14.18 5.65
CA PHE A 323 13.56 -13.29 5.76
C PHE A 323 12.23 -14.03 5.73
N LEU A 324 12.06 -14.96 4.80
CA LEU A 324 10.82 -15.74 4.67
C LEU A 324 10.56 -16.61 5.92
N GLU A 325 11.61 -17.20 6.50
CA GLU A 325 11.51 -17.97 7.75
C GLU A 325 11.13 -17.07 8.95
N GLN A 326 11.70 -15.87 9.03
CA GLN A 326 11.39 -14.92 10.11
C GLN A 326 9.93 -14.45 10.09
N LEU A 327 9.26 -14.44 8.94
CA LEU A 327 7.85 -14.04 8.83
C LEU A 327 6.89 -14.94 9.59
N ASP A 328 7.21 -16.22 9.81
CA ASP A 328 6.40 -17.11 10.65
C ASP A 328 6.38 -16.63 12.12
N GLY A 329 7.54 -16.20 12.62
CA GLY A 329 7.64 -15.58 13.94
C GLY A 329 6.84 -14.29 14.05
N PHE A 330 6.71 -13.51 12.99
CA PHE A 330 5.82 -12.34 12.96
C PHE A 330 4.35 -12.73 12.98
N LEU A 331 3.95 -13.77 12.24
CA LEU A 331 2.60 -14.29 12.24
C LEU A 331 2.17 -14.62 13.68
N GLU A 332 2.93 -15.48 14.35
CA GLU A 332 2.65 -15.86 15.73
C GLU A 332 2.58 -14.66 16.68
N ALA A 333 3.62 -13.80 16.66
CA ALA A 333 3.72 -12.66 17.54
C ALA A 333 2.58 -11.64 17.32
N ALA A 334 2.24 -11.36 16.07
CA ALA A 334 1.19 -10.42 15.71
C ALA A 334 -0.19 -10.92 16.15
N TYR A 335 -0.53 -12.20 15.89
CA TYR A 335 -1.83 -12.74 16.28
C TYR A 335 -1.96 -12.97 17.78
N LYS A 336 -0.85 -13.15 18.52
CA LYS A 336 -0.82 -13.15 19.99
C LYS A 336 -0.74 -11.75 20.60
N ASN A 337 -0.76 -10.68 19.80
CA ASN A 337 -0.63 -9.27 20.23
C ASN A 337 0.56 -9.03 21.17
N LYS A 338 1.74 -9.60 20.86
CA LYS A 338 2.93 -9.42 21.68
C LYS A 338 3.40 -7.97 21.67
N GLY A 339 3.72 -7.42 22.84
CA GLY A 339 4.11 -6.01 23.01
C GLY A 339 5.47 -5.62 22.41
N ASP A 340 6.30 -6.60 22.00
CA ASP A 340 7.64 -6.39 21.46
C ASP A 340 7.67 -6.28 19.91
N MET A 341 6.53 -6.09 19.25
CA MET A 341 6.43 -6.13 17.79
C MET A 341 7.36 -5.13 17.08
N LYS A 342 7.48 -3.89 17.57
CA LYS A 342 8.38 -2.88 17.00
C LYS A 342 9.84 -3.35 17.03
N LYS A 343 10.30 -3.95 18.14
CA LYS A 343 11.65 -4.50 18.29
C LYS A 343 11.89 -5.67 17.33
N ARG A 344 10.89 -6.52 17.11
CA ARG A 344 10.97 -7.63 16.13
C ARG A 344 11.14 -7.10 14.72
N VAL A 345 10.32 -6.12 14.33
CA VAL A 345 10.40 -5.49 13.00
C VAL A 345 11.76 -4.80 12.81
N GLN A 346 12.29 -4.13 13.83
CA GLN A 346 13.60 -3.47 13.78
C GLN A 346 14.76 -4.44 13.50
N LYS A 347 14.67 -5.67 13.97
CA LYS A 347 15.69 -6.70 13.69
C LYS A 347 15.74 -7.13 12.23
N VAL A 348 14.59 -7.09 11.54
CA VAL A 348 14.44 -7.53 10.14
C VAL A 348 14.57 -6.37 9.16
N VAL A 349 14.00 -5.22 9.51
CA VAL A 349 14.12 -3.99 8.73
C VAL A 349 15.23 -3.14 9.34
N SER A 350 16.46 -3.36 8.91
CA SER A 350 17.67 -2.71 9.46
C SER A 350 17.63 -1.17 9.37
N THR A 351 16.88 -0.64 8.41
CA THR A 351 16.67 0.80 8.20
C THR A 351 15.53 1.39 9.06
N TYR A 352 14.84 0.57 9.86
CA TYR A 352 13.79 1.05 10.76
C TYR A 352 14.39 1.59 12.07
N HIS A 353 14.29 2.88 12.26
CA HIS A 353 14.72 3.58 13.46
C HIS A 353 13.50 4.23 14.12
N PRO A 354 12.84 3.57 15.09
CA PRO A 354 11.69 4.14 15.81
C PRO A 354 12.06 5.48 16.44
N ALA A 355 11.24 6.52 16.22
CA ALA A 355 11.41 7.84 16.82
C ALA A 355 10.97 7.86 18.28
#